data_6e91188eb671449ce29a2aa5cbe6bc7a
#
_entry.id   6e91188eb671449ce29a2aa5cbe6bc7a
#
_cell.length_a   1.000
_cell.length_b   1.000
_cell.length_c   1.000
_cell.angle_alpha   90.00
_cell.angle_beta   90.00
_cell.angle_gamma   90.00
#
_symmetry.space_group_name_H-M   'P 1'
#
loop_
_entity.id
_entity.type
_entity.pdbx_description
1 polymer ?
#
loop_
_entity_poly.entity_id
_entity_poly.type
_entity_poly.pdbx_seq_one_letter_code
_entity_poly.pdbx_strand_id
1 'polypeptide(L)'
;MRTGVVVMLTSWLVAEAICNVVAAEPMRFGGPTMGTAYHVRIAAAPSADVKRLQVNVEALLAEIDRQMSTYRPDSELSRFNRAPAGEWFAVSGATAEVVAAAQAISKKTGGALDVTVGPLVRLWHFGPKQLGIKDADTPFKPPTDDALAAAKESVGYRNLDVRRDQPALRKQIDKLEVDLSSIAPGYAVDCMAALLKESGLENFMVEIGGEVRAAGQRDDGQPWRVAIERPIAERREMYAAIELVDAAISTAGDYRRFFAHDGRRYSHIIDPTTGRPVEHSLASVTVVADTCLEADGWDTPLLVLGPERGFECAEQHSVAALFISRGEEGEAVRPTTAWRERL
;
A
#
# COMPACT_ATOMS: atom_id res chain seq x y z
N MET A 1 7.01 -41.03 -86.62
CA MET A 1 7.97 -40.66 -85.58
C MET A 1 7.36 -39.53 -84.70
N ARG A 2 6.87 -39.87 -83.55
CA ARG A 2 6.29 -38.92 -82.59
C ARG A 2 7.10 -39.14 -81.27
N THR A 3 7.93 -38.16 -80.93
CA THR A 3 8.69 -38.10 -79.74
C THR A 3 7.85 -37.60 -78.56
N GLY A 4 7.60 -38.44 -77.59
CA GLY A 4 6.93 -38.03 -76.34
C GLY A 4 7.93 -37.47 -75.36
N VAL A 5 7.60 -36.29 -74.86
CA VAL A 5 8.33 -35.62 -73.76
C VAL A 5 7.66 -36.03 -72.44
N VAL A 6 8.41 -36.71 -71.57
CA VAL A 6 7.99 -37.03 -70.20
C VAL A 6 8.41 -35.84 -69.31
N VAL A 7 7.41 -35.14 -68.75
CA VAL A 7 7.63 -34.10 -67.73
C VAL A 7 7.57 -34.77 -66.35
N MET A 8 8.70 -34.86 -65.65
CA MET A 8 8.71 -35.23 -64.23
C MET A 8 8.35 -34.03 -63.38
N LEU A 9 7.19 -34.13 -62.73
CA LEU A 9 6.78 -33.23 -61.66
C LEU A 9 7.42 -33.68 -60.34
N THR A 10 8.42 -32.96 -59.86
CA THR A 10 8.97 -33.10 -58.50
C THR A 10 8.11 -32.30 -57.52
N SER A 11 7.26 -32.99 -56.75
CA SER A 11 6.51 -32.42 -55.62
C SER A 11 7.48 -32.11 -54.47
N TRP A 12 7.64 -30.83 -54.18
CA TRP A 12 8.28 -30.38 -52.96
C TRP A 12 7.26 -30.40 -51.82
N LEU A 13 7.32 -31.35 -50.92
CA LEU A 13 6.62 -31.35 -49.63
C LEU A 13 7.32 -30.35 -48.73
N VAL A 14 6.74 -29.16 -48.61
CA VAL A 14 7.10 -28.20 -47.53
C VAL A 14 6.41 -28.70 -46.27
N ALA A 15 7.14 -29.35 -45.40
CA ALA A 15 6.67 -29.65 -44.05
C ALA A 15 6.62 -28.32 -43.25
N GLU A 16 5.47 -27.70 -43.15
CA GLU A 16 5.22 -26.65 -42.19
C GLU A 16 5.29 -27.27 -40.79
N ALA A 17 6.41 -27.06 -40.10
CA ALA A 17 6.51 -27.32 -38.66
C ALA A 17 5.59 -26.32 -37.94
N ILE A 18 4.36 -26.75 -37.67
CA ILE A 18 3.47 -26.01 -36.73
C ILE A 18 4.14 -26.10 -35.36
N CYS A 19 4.90 -25.08 -35.04
CA CYS A 19 5.38 -24.87 -33.67
C CYS A 19 4.13 -24.54 -32.82
N ASN A 20 3.54 -25.56 -32.21
CA ASN A 20 2.52 -25.35 -31.18
C ASN A 20 3.22 -24.63 -30.01
N VAL A 21 3.19 -23.30 -30.02
CA VAL A 21 3.48 -22.51 -28.84
C VAL A 21 2.36 -22.82 -27.86
N VAL A 22 2.57 -23.77 -26.97
CA VAL A 22 1.71 -23.96 -25.82
C VAL A 22 1.79 -22.65 -25.05
N ALA A 23 0.74 -21.85 -25.09
CA ALA A 23 0.64 -20.66 -24.27
C ALA A 23 0.83 -21.09 -22.81
N ALA A 24 1.89 -20.57 -22.16
CA ALA A 24 2.11 -20.87 -20.76
C ALA A 24 0.94 -20.33 -19.94
N GLU A 25 0.44 -21.13 -19.00
CA GLU A 25 -0.65 -20.71 -18.14
C GLU A 25 -0.19 -19.61 -17.16
N PRO A 26 -1.07 -18.63 -16.84
CA PRO A 26 -0.77 -17.60 -15.86
C PRO A 26 -0.52 -18.23 -14.49
N MET A 27 0.55 -17.81 -13.83
CA MET A 27 0.93 -18.30 -12.52
C MET A 27 0.38 -17.42 -11.42
N ARG A 28 -0.04 -18.06 -10.32
CA ARG A 28 -0.58 -17.36 -9.13
C ARG A 28 -0.09 -18.02 -7.86
N PHE A 29 0.30 -17.21 -6.90
CA PHE A 29 0.56 -17.66 -5.54
C PHE A 29 0.28 -16.53 -4.55
N GLY A 30 0.20 -16.84 -3.27
CA GLY A 30 -0.08 -15.88 -2.21
C GLY A 30 0.02 -16.56 -0.84
N GLY A 31 -0.11 -15.74 0.20
CA GLY A 31 -0.02 -16.20 1.57
C GLY A 31 -0.32 -15.08 2.58
N PRO A 32 -0.28 -15.38 3.88
CA PRO A 32 -0.48 -14.37 4.92
C PRO A 32 0.76 -13.48 5.06
N THR A 33 0.56 -12.18 5.28
CA THR A 33 1.62 -11.23 5.63
C THR A 33 1.02 -9.99 6.31
N MET A 34 1.77 -9.31 7.18
CA MET A 34 1.43 -7.99 7.77
C MET A 34 -0.01 -7.87 8.30
N GLY A 35 -0.56 -8.96 8.86
CA GLY A 35 -1.95 -9.00 9.35
C GLY A 35 -3.03 -9.10 8.27
N THR A 36 -2.66 -9.28 7.00
CA THR A 36 -3.49 -9.47 5.82
C THR A 36 -2.95 -10.62 4.95
N ALA A 37 -3.08 -10.54 3.64
CA ALA A 37 -2.53 -11.49 2.68
C ALA A 37 -1.81 -10.76 1.55
N TYR A 38 -0.83 -11.44 0.94
CA TYR A 38 -0.24 -11.01 -0.32
C TYR A 38 -0.72 -11.91 -1.47
N HIS A 39 -0.76 -11.35 -2.67
CA HIS A 39 -1.08 -12.06 -3.90
C HIS A 39 -0.10 -11.66 -4.99
N VAL A 40 0.33 -12.67 -5.76
CA VAL A 40 1.17 -12.50 -6.94
C VAL A 40 0.47 -13.14 -8.13
N ARG A 41 0.39 -12.41 -9.23
CA ARG A 41 -0.04 -12.89 -10.54
C ARG A 41 1.05 -12.61 -11.54
N ILE A 42 1.46 -13.61 -12.29
CA ILE A 42 2.49 -13.51 -13.32
C ILE A 42 1.86 -13.95 -14.62
N ALA A 43 1.91 -13.10 -15.66
CA ALA A 43 1.57 -13.49 -17.01
C ALA A 43 2.56 -14.56 -17.50
N ALA A 44 2.15 -15.37 -18.45
CA ALA A 44 2.83 -16.57 -18.89
C ALA A 44 4.37 -16.53 -18.83
N ALA A 45 4.95 -17.34 -17.94
CA ALA A 45 6.40 -17.46 -17.77
C ALA A 45 6.80 -18.94 -17.76
N PRO A 46 7.02 -19.57 -18.95
CA PRO A 46 7.18 -21.02 -19.07
C PRO A 46 8.34 -21.64 -18.30
N SER A 47 9.32 -20.84 -17.90
CA SER A 47 10.55 -21.29 -17.23
C SER A 47 10.65 -20.91 -15.75
N ALA A 48 9.65 -20.23 -15.17
CA ALA A 48 9.75 -19.78 -13.79
C ALA A 48 9.43 -20.90 -12.79
N ASP A 49 10.32 -21.09 -11.83
CA ASP A 49 10.07 -21.96 -10.68
C ASP A 49 9.21 -21.22 -9.64
N VAL A 50 7.88 -21.40 -9.74
CA VAL A 50 6.88 -20.76 -8.88
C VAL A 50 7.15 -21.02 -7.40
N LYS A 51 7.54 -22.24 -7.04
CA LYS A 51 7.80 -22.60 -5.62
C LYS A 51 8.99 -21.82 -5.08
N ARG A 52 10.04 -21.71 -5.86
CA ARG A 52 11.24 -20.94 -5.49
C ARG A 52 10.92 -19.44 -5.37
N LEU A 53 10.14 -18.91 -6.31
CA LEU A 53 9.68 -17.51 -6.25
C LEU A 53 8.86 -17.26 -5.01
N GLN A 54 7.90 -18.13 -4.68
CA GLN A 54 7.08 -18.01 -3.47
C GLN A 54 7.93 -18.02 -2.21
N VAL A 55 8.89 -18.95 -2.08
CA VAL A 55 9.81 -19.00 -0.93
C VAL A 55 10.62 -17.70 -0.81
N ASN A 56 11.11 -17.15 -1.93
CA ASN A 56 11.87 -15.91 -1.92
C ASN A 56 11.01 -14.71 -1.51
N VAL A 57 9.76 -14.63 -2.00
CA VAL A 57 8.79 -13.59 -1.60
C VAL A 57 8.47 -13.70 -0.11
N GLU A 58 8.20 -14.90 0.40
CA GLU A 58 7.90 -15.12 1.82
C GLU A 58 9.09 -14.76 2.72
N ALA A 59 10.31 -15.08 2.30
CA ALA A 59 11.53 -14.68 3.01
C ALA A 59 11.73 -13.15 3.02
N LEU A 60 11.49 -12.47 1.90
CA LEU A 60 11.52 -11.01 1.78
C LEU A 60 10.50 -10.36 2.72
N LEU A 61 9.26 -10.81 2.70
CA LEU A 61 8.18 -10.28 3.54
C LEU A 61 8.45 -10.52 5.04
N ALA A 62 8.98 -11.68 5.40
CA ALA A 62 9.39 -11.98 6.76
C ALA A 62 10.52 -11.06 7.24
N GLU A 63 11.47 -10.70 6.35
CA GLU A 63 12.53 -9.75 6.68
C GLU A 63 11.98 -8.33 6.90
N ILE A 64 11.07 -7.85 6.04
CA ILE A 64 10.42 -6.54 6.21
C ILE A 64 9.60 -6.51 7.51
N ASP A 65 8.88 -7.58 7.84
CA ASP A 65 8.14 -7.71 9.10
C ASP A 65 9.08 -7.68 10.31
N ARG A 66 10.24 -8.33 10.25
CA ARG A 66 11.27 -8.29 11.28
C ARG A 66 11.86 -6.88 11.47
N GLN A 67 11.89 -6.08 10.43
CA GLN A 67 12.39 -4.70 10.48
C GLN A 67 11.31 -3.72 10.98
N MET A 68 10.09 -3.74 10.43
CA MET A 68 9.12 -2.65 10.53
C MET A 68 7.86 -2.96 11.34
N SER A 69 7.65 -4.22 11.79
CA SER A 69 6.43 -4.58 12.51
C SER A 69 6.39 -3.99 13.92
N THR A 70 5.27 -3.35 14.27
CA THR A 70 4.96 -2.95 15.65
C THR A 70 4.30 -4.07 16.45
N TYR A 71 3.90 -5.17 15.79
CA TYR A 71 3.31 -6.36 16.43
C TYR A 71 4.37 -7.34 16.98
N ARG A 72 5.59 -7.25 16.47
CA ARG A 72 6.72 -8.06 16.91
C ARG A 72 7.54 -7.31 17.95
N PRO A 73 7.68 -7.81 19.18
CA PRO A 73 8.47 -7.12 20.23
C PRO A 73 9.97 -7.13 19.92
N ASP A 74 10.45 -8.08 19.11
CA ASP A 74 11.85 -8.23 18.68
C ASP A 74 12.19 -7.53 17.38
N SER A 75 11.23 -6.88 16.71
CA SER A 75 11.47 -6.12 15.50
C SER A 75 12.44 -4.96 15.73
N GLU A 76 13.08 -4.51 14.65
CA GLU A 76 13.97 -3.35 14.70
C GLU A 76 13.22 -2.09 15.15
N LEU A 77 12.03 -1.84 14.58
CA LEU A 77 11.18 -0.71 14.92
C LEU A 77 10.70 -0.75 16.38
N SER A 78 10.28 -1.92 16.87
CA SER A 78 9.87 -2.08 18.26
C SER A 78 11.02 -1.88 19.24
N ARG A 79 12.26 -2.22 18.88
CA ARG A 79 13.45 -1.93 19.69
C ARG A 79 13.75 -0.44 19.69
N PHE A 80 13.67 0.23 18.53
CA PHE A 80 13.78 1.69 18.46
C PHE A 80 12.71 2.38 19.32
N ASN A 81 11.47 1.95 19.27
CA ASN A 81 10.38 2.53 20.06
C ASN A 81 10.66 2.48 21.57
N ARG A 82 11.39 1.46 22.04
CA ARG A 82 11.80 1.34 23.45
C ARG A 82 13.14 2.02 23.79
N ALA A 83 13.91 2.43 22.79
CA ALA A 83 15.18 3.12 23.02
C ALA A 83 14.96 4.50 23.68
N PRO A 84 15.94 5.04 24.45
CA PRO A 84 15.85 6.39 25.00
C PRO A 84 15.87 7.46 23.91
N ALA A 85 15.32 8.64 24.22
CA ALA A 85 15.41 9.81 23.35
C ALA A 85 16.85 10.37 23.29
N GLY A 86 17.12 11.16 22.25
CA GLY A 86 18.38 11.90 22.08
C GLY A 86 19.50 11.13 21.39
N GLU A 87 19.46 9.81 21.38
CA GLU A 87 20.50 8.96 20.78
C GLU A 87 20.13 8.45 19.39
N TRP A 88 21.13 8.32 18.51
CA TRP A 88 20.95 7.67 17.22
C TRP A 88 20.90 6.16 17.39
N PHE A 89 19.81 5.56 16.99
CA PHE A 89 19.58 4.11 16.96
C PHE A 89 19.78 3.59 15.54
N ALA A 90 20.75 2.70 15.34
CA ALA A 90 21.03 2.10 14.04
C ALA A 90 19.84 1.24 13.58
N VAL A 91 19.41 1.44 12.35
CA VAL A 91 18.33 0.69 11.70
C VAL A 91 18.81 0.19 10.32
N SER A 92 18.03 -0.69 9.70
CA SER A 92 18.25 -1.12 8.31
C SER A 92 18.08 0.05 7.33
N GLY A 93 18.72 -0.06 6.16
CA GLY A 93 18.51 0.89 5.07
C GLY A 93 17.04 0.99 4.66
N ALA A 94 16.32 -0.14 4.67
CA ALA A 94 14.90 -0.22 4.39
C ALA A 94 14.05 0.61 5.36
N THR A 95 14.24 0.44 6.67
CA THR A 95 13.53 1.24 7.69
C THR A 95 13.84 2.73 7.55
N ALA A 96 15.11 3.09 7.34
CA ALA A 96 15.49 4.49 7.14
C ALA A 96 14.88 5.09 5.86
N GLU A 97 14.77 4.31 4.78
CA GLU A 97 14.13 4.73 3.54
C GLU A 97 12.64 5.02 3.72
N VAL A 98 11.90 4.09 4.32
CA VAL A 98 10.46 4.24 4.56
C VAL A 98 10.17 5.42 5.49
N VAL A 99 10.94 5.57 6.58
CA VAL A 99 10.80 6.72 7.48
C VAL A 99 11.15 8.03 6.78
N ALA A 100 12.18 8.07 5.93
CA ALA A 100 12.53 9.27 5.18
C ALA A 100 11.43 9.65 4.17
N ALA A 101 10.84 8.68 3.47
CA ALA A 101 9.70 8.90 2.58
C ALA A 101 8.49 9.46 3.35
N ALA A 102 8.15 8.84 4.49
CA ALA A 102 7.08 9.32 5.36
C ALA A 102 7.33 10.76 5.84
N GLN A 103 8.55 11.08 6.29
CA GLN A 103 8.93 12.44 6.70
C GLN A 103 8.81 13.47 5.58
N ALA A 104 9.14 13.09 4.34
CA ALA A 104 8.99 13.97 3.18
C ALA A 104 7.50 14.28 2.91
N ILE A 105 6.63 13.28 2.98
CA ILE A 105 5.19 13.44 2.82
C ILE A 105 4.58 14.21 4.01
N SER A 106 5.00 13.92 5.24
CA SER A 106 4.58 14.64 6.44
C SER A 106 4.81 16.15 6.32
N LYS A 107 5.97 16.56 5.80
CA LYS A 107 6.28 17.97 5.55
C LYS A 107 5.36 18.60 4.51
N LYS A 108 5.07 17.89 3.40
CA LYS A 108 4.19 18.36 2.31
C LYS A 108 2.73 18.48 2.75
N THR A 109 2.29 17.60 3.65
CA THR A 109 0.90 17.52 4.13
C THR A 109 0.68 18.25 5.46
N GLY A 110 1.71 18.97 5.97
CA GLY A 110 1.64 19.70 7.24
C GLY A 110 1.43 18.78 8.46
N GLY A 111 1.80 17.49 8.35
CA GLY A 111 1.67 16.50 9.41
C GLY A 111 0.39 15.67 9.36
N ALA A 112 -0.38 15.73 8.26
CA ALA A 112 -1.54 14.84 8.07
C ALA A 112 -1.10 13.36 7.92
N LEU A 113 0.08 13.10 7.32
CA LEU A 113 0.82 11.86 7.55
C LEU A 113 1.74 12.07 8.75
N ASP A 114 1.58 11.26 9.78
CA ASP A 114 2.50 11.25 10.93
C ASP A 114 2.71 9.82 11.42
N VAL A 115 3.87 9.26 11.11
CA VAL A 115 4.22 7.90 11.53
C VAL A 115 4.43 7.76 13.04
N THR A 116 4.27 8.84 13.80
CA THR A 116 4.32 8.81 15.26
C THR A 116 2.94 8.77 15.91
N VAL A 117 1.87 8.64 15.12
CA VAL A 117 0.46 8.66 15.55
C VAL A 117 0.05 7.43 16.40
N GLY A 118 0.91 6.41 16.51
CA GLY A 118 0.64 5.15 17.19
C GLY A 118 -0.01 5.27 18.59
N PRO A 119 0.44 6.16 19.49
CA PRO A 119 -0.22 6.38 20.79
C PRO A 119 -1.70 6.77 20.67
N LEU A 120 -2.05 7.63 19.70
CA LEU A 120 -3.43 8.04 19.44
C LEU A 120 -4.26 6.88 18.85
N VAL A 121 -3.69 6.13 17.89
CA VAL A 121 -4.35 4.96 17.29
C VAL A 121 -4.70 3.93 18.37
N ARG A 122 -3.78 3.67 19.32
CA ARG A 122 -4.06 2.77 20.45
C ARG A 122 -5.12 3.32 21.41
N LEU A 123 -5.08 4.61 21.70
CA LEU A 123 -6.06 5.27 22.56
C LEU A 123 -7.48 5.15 22.01
N TRP A 124 -7.64 5.17 20.69
CA TRP A 124 -8.90 4.95 19.98
C TRP A 124 -9.21 3.46 19.72
N HIS A 125 -8.48 2.51 20.32
CA HIS A 125 -8.68 1.07 20.20
C HIS A 125 -8.46 0.47 18.79
N PHE A 126 -7.74 1.15 17.90
CA PHE A 126 -7.42 0.65 16.56
C PHE A 126 -6.02 0.01 16.45
N GLY A 127 -5.21 0.12 17.49
CA GLY A 127 -3.85 -0.42 17.52
C GLY A 127 -3.77 -1.94 17.70
N PRO A 128 -2.54 -2.50 17.73
CA PRO A 128 -2.30 -3.91 17.96
C PRO A 128 -2.89 -4.39 19.30
N LYS A 129 -3.70 -5.45 19.29
CA LYS A 129 -4.33 -6.02 20.49
C LYS A 129 -3.34 -6.46 21.56
N GLN A 130 -2.10 -6.77 21.18
CA GLN A 130 -1.04 -7.26 22.07
C GLN A 130 -0.43 -6.18 22.99
N LEU A 131 -0.70 -4.90 22.74
CA LEU A 131 -0.15 -3.78 23.52
C LEU A 131 -1.05 -3.36 24.71
N GLY A 132 -1.84 -4.27 25.24
CA GLY A 132 -2.52 -4.09 26.54
C GLY A 132 -3.93 -3.50 26.48
N ILE A 133 -4.57 -3.48 25.31
CA ILE A 133 -5.99 -3.17 25.22
C ILE A 133 -6.77 -4.43 25.65
N LYS A 134 -7.39 -4.33 26.81
CA LYS A 134 -8.22 -5.41 27.36
C LYS A 134 -9.46 -5.60 26.50
N ASP A 135 -9.70 -6.87 26.17
CA ASP A 135 -10.95 -7.52 25.80
C ASP A 135 -11.82 -6.91 24.68
N ALA A 136 -12.06 -7.74 23.67
CA ALA A 136 -13.11 -7.55 22.67
C ALA A 136 -14.52 -7.34 23.29
N ASP A 137 -14.68 -7.64 24.58
CA ASP A 137 -15.93 -7.54 25.34
C ASP A 137 -16.11 -6.21 26.07
N THR A 138 -15.10 -5.32 26.06
CA THR A 138 -15.27 -3.97 26.66
C THR A 138 -15.98 -3.07 25.65
N PRO A 139 -17.17 -2.52 25.99
CA PRO A 139 -17.84 -1.56 25.12
C PRO A 139 -16.93 -0.39 24.76
N PHE A 140 -16.84 -0.06 23.46
CA PHE A 140 -16.08 1.09 23.01
C PHE A 140 -16.58 2.37 23.69
N LYS A 141 -15.65 3.15 24.24
CA LYS A 141 -15.90 4.51 24.72
C LYS A 141 -14.86 5.45 24.15
N PRO A 142 -15.26 6.61 23.62
CA PRO A 142 -14.30 7.64 23.22
C PRO A 142 -13.38 8.03 24.38
N PRO A 143 -12.10 8.29 24.12
CA PRO A 143 -11.17 8.78 25.13
C PRO A 143 -11.58 10.15 25.64
N THR A 144 -11.21 10.46 26.89
CA THR A 144 -11.39 11.79 27.48
C THR A 144 -10.42 12.80 26.85
N ASP A 145 -10.76 14.11 26.96
CA ASP A 145 -9.90 15.18 26.44
C ASP A 145 -8.50 15.18 27.14
N ASP A 146 -8.45 14.88 28.43
CA ASP A 146 -7.18 14.76 29.17
C ASP A 146 -6.32 13.59 28.64
N ALA A 147 -6.95 12.45 28.35
CA ALA A 147 -6.23 11.32 27.77
C ALA A 147 -5.71 11.62 26.35
N LEU A 148 -6.49 12.35 25.55
CA LEU A 148 -6.08 12.81 24.23
C LEU A 148 -4.92 13.79 24.31
N ALA A 149 -4.98 14.78 25.23
CA ALA A 149 -3.92 15.74 25.45
C ALA A 149 -2.62 15.05 25.85
N ALA A 150 -2.68 14.12 26.81
CA ALA A 150 -1.52 13.35 27.25
C ALA A 150 -0.90 12.48 26.12
N ALA A 151 -1.73 11.82 25.29
CA ALA A 151 -1.25 11.03 24.16
C ALA A 151 -0.59 11.90 23.09
N LYS A 152 -1.13 13.09 22.82
CA LYS A 152 -0.57 14.06 21.85
C LYS A 152 0.83 14.54 22.21
N GLU A 153 1.21 14.60 23.49
CA GLU A 153 2.58 14.93 23.91
C GLU A 153 3.63 13.97 23.36
N SER A 154 3.24 12.76 22.98
CA SER A 154 4.12 11.73 22.43
C SER A 154 4.08 11.63 20.92
N VAL A 155 3.34 12.51 20.22
CA VAL A 155 3.12 12.51 18.77
C VAL A 155 3.75 13.74 18.15
N GLY A 156 4.31 13.60 16.97
CA GLY A 156 4.84 14.71 16.19
C GLY A 156 6.02 14.29 15.33
N TYR A 157 5.83 14.17 14.03
CA TYR A 157 6.86 13.76 13.07
C TYR A 157 8.12 14.63 13.14
N ARG A 158 8.02 15.89 13.58
CA ARG A 158 9.17 16.79 13.75
C ARG A 158 10.12 16.37 14.86
N ASN A 159 9.67 15.51 15.78
CA ASN A 159 10.48 14.96 16.88
C ASN A 159 11.15 13.63 16.50
N LEU A 160 11.09 13.24 15.22
CA LEU A 160 11.74 12.07 14.66
C LEU A 160 12.73 12.49 13.58
N ASP A 161 14.01 12.23 13.82
CA ASP A 161 15.08 12.43 12.85
C ASP A 161 15.42 11.10 12.16
N VAL A 162 15.78 11.18 10.89
CA VAL A 162 16.26 10.05 10.08
C VAL A 162 17.51 10.45 9.29
N ARG A 163 18.47 9.55 9.17
CA ARG A 163 19.60 9.65 8.25
C ARG A 163 19.72 8.37 7.42
N ARG A 164 20.12 8.50 6.16
CA ARG A 164 20.16 7.41 5.16
C ARG A 164 21.58 6.94 4.82
N ASP A 165 22.58 7.81 4.94
CA ASP A 165 24.01 7.53 4.67
C ASP A 165 24.61 6.53 5.68
N GLN A 166 24.25 6.69 6.95
CA GLN A 166 24.48 5.73 8.03
C GLN A 166 23.10 5.44 8.65
N PRO A 167 22.35 4.46 8.14
CA PRO A 167 20.94 4.31 8.45
C PRO A 167 20.66 4.28 9.95
N ALA A 168 19.97 5.30 10.44
CA ALA A 168 19.64 5.45 11.86
C ALA A 168 18.45 6.38 12.06
N LEU A 169 17.72 6.16 13.15
CA LEU A 169 16.63 7.00 13.62
C LEU A 169 17.03 7.61 14.98
N ARG A 170 16.49 8.80 15.26
CA ARG A 170 16.60 9.44 16.56
C ARG A 170 15.27 10.09 16.91
N LYS A 171 14.75 9.81 18.09
CA LYS A 171 13.58 10.50 18.64
C LYS A 171 14.00 11.52 19.69
N GLN A 172 13.25 12.61 19.78
CA GLN A 172 13.52 13.71 20.72
C GLN A 172 12.65 13.61 21.98
N ILE A 173 11.71 12.67 22.02
CA ILE A 173 10.76 12.43 23.11
C ILE A 173 10.78 10.95 23.46
N ASP A 174 10.99 10.60 24.73
CA ASP A 174 11.09 9.20 25.18
C ASP A 174 9.87 8.35 24.82
N LYS A 175 8.67 8.91 24.97
CA LYS A 175 7.41 8.24 24.69
C LYS A 175 7.01 8.23 23.21
N LEU A 176 7.81 8.84 22.32
CA LEU A 176 7.54 8.81 20.90
C LEU A 176 7.71 7.38 20.37
N GLU A 177 6.73 6.93 19.60
CA GLU A 177 6.72 5.62 18.97
C GLU A 177 6.40 5.76 17.49
N VAL A 178 7.15 5.06 16.66
CA VAL A 178 6.95 5.01 15.21
C VAL A 178 6.09 3.82 14.85
N ASP A 179 5.09 4.04 14.01
CA ASP A 179 4.23 3.04 13.39
C ASP A 179 4.19 3.29 11.87
N LEU A 180 4.67 2.34 11.10
CA LEU A 180 4.77 2.43 9.64
C LEU A 180 3.61 1.75 8.90
N SER A 181 2.53 1.39 9.61
CA SER A 181 1.41 0.62 9.03
C SER A 181 0.70 1.33 7.85
N SER A 182 0.87 2.64 7.71
CA SER A 182 0.28 3.47 6.64
C SER A 182 1.21 3.71 5.45
N ILE A 183 2.36 3.02 5.36
CA ILE A 183 3.33 3.22 4.28
C ILE A 183 4.22 1.99 4.03
N ALA A 184 4.42 1.12 5.03
CA ALA A 184 5.25 -0.06 4.88
C ALA A 184 4.66 -1.12 3.94
N PRO A 185 3.33 -1.32 3.84
CA PRO A 185 2.75 -2.24 2.86
C PRO A 185 3.11 -1.85 1.42
N GLY A 186 3.02 -0.56 1.07
CA GLY A 186 3.44 -0.06 -0.24
C GLY A 186 4.92 -0.32 -0.53
N TYR A 187 5.80 -0.12 0.45
CA TYR A 187 7.21 -0.48 0.33
C TYR A 187 7.41 -1.98 0.08
N ALA A 188 6.69 -2.83 0.81
CA ALA A 188 6.80 -4.28 0.65
C ALA A 188 6.33 -4.74 -0.74
N VAL A 189 5.28 -4.14 -1.29
CA VAL A 189 4.81 -4.37 -2.66
C VAL A 189 5.90 -3.99 -3.67
N ASP A 190 6.58 -2.85 -3.49
CA ASP A 190 7.69 -2.44 -4.36
C ASP A 190 8.87 -3.40 -4.28
N CYS A 191 9.21 -3.89 -3.10
CA CYS A 191 10.26 -4.90 -2.92
C CYS A 191 9.90 -6.23 -3.60
N MET A 192 8.65 -6.68 -3.52
CA MET A 192 8.18 -7.86 -4.25
C MET A 192 8.29 -7.67 -5.76
N ALA A 193 7.88 -6.51 -6.27
CA ALA A 193 7.98 -6.18 -7.69
C ALA A 193 9.44 -6.18 -8.17
N ALA A 194 10.37 -5.62 -7.37
CA ALA A 194 11.79 -5.64 -7.66
C ALA A 194 12.34 -7.08 -7.72
N LEU A 195 12.01 -7.93 -6.74
CA LEU A 195 12.42 -9.34 -6.70
C LEU A 195 11.92 -10.11 -7.93
N LEU A 196 10.69 -9.86 -8.39
CA LEU A 196 10.18 -10.50 -9.61
C LEU A 196 10.93 -10.02 -10.86
N LYS A 197 11.20 -8.71 -10.98
CA LYS A 197 12.02 -8.15 -12.08
C LYS A 197 13.43 -8.72 -12.09
N GLU A 198 14.11 -8.82 -10.95
CA GLU A 198 15.42 -9.45 -10.79
C GLU A 198 15.41 -10.95 -11.16
N SER A 199 14.26 -11.61 -11.00
CA SER A 199 14.04 -12.99 -11.44
C SER A 199 13.73 -13.12 -12.94
N GLY A 200 13.83 -12.04 -13.73
CA GLY A 200 13.59 -12.01 -15.17
C GLY A 200 12.11 -11.99 -15.56
N LEU A 201 11.23 -11.62 -14.65
CA LEU A 201 9.79 -11.50 -14.90
C LEU A 201 9.43 -10.05 -15.16
N GLU A 202 8.82 -9.77 -16.31
CA GLU A 202 8.45 -8.42 -16.73
C GLU A 202 6.94 -8.14 -16.63
N ASN A 203 6.12 -9.20 -16.65
CA ASN A 203 4.66 -9.11 -16.72
C ASN A 203 4.02 -9.71 -15.47
N PHE A 204 3.69 -8.88 -14.51
CA PHE A 204 3.13 -9.33 -13.23
C PHE A 204 2.28 -8.25 -12.55
N MET A 205 1.48 -8.69 -11.59
CA MET A 205 0.79 -7.85 -10.62
C MET A 205 1.01 -8.43 -9.23
N VAL A 206 1.42 -7.60 -8.28
CA VAL A 206 1.61 -7.92 -6.86
C VAL A 206 0.68 -7.06 -6.01
N GLU A 207 0.21 -7.62 -4.90
CA GLU A 207 -0.75 -6.96 -4.01
C GLU A 207 -0.50 -7.38 -2.56
N ILE A 208 -0.64 -6.43 -1.64
CA ILE A 208 -0.71 -6.65 -0.18
C ILE A 208 -1.81 -5.75 0.37
N GLY A 209 -2.92 -6.35 0.89
CA GLY A 209 -3.93 -5.62 1.65
C GLY A 209 -4.73 -4.54 0.90
N GLY A 210 -4.54 -4.40 -0.39
CA GLY A 210 -5.15 -3.37 -1.25
C GLY A 210 -4.13 -2.51 -1.98
N GLU A 211 -2.90 -2.47 -1.52
CA GLU A 211 -1.75 -1.85 -2.19
C GLU A 211 -1.31 -2.74 -3.35
N VAL A 212 -1.32 -2.20 -4.56
CA VAL A 212 -1.07 -2.97 -5.80
C VAL A 212 0.03 -2.32 -6.62
N ARG A 213 0.90 -3.13 -7.20
CA ARG A 213 1.81 -2.73 -8.27
C ARG A 213 1.70 -3.68 -9.45
N ALA A 214 1.57 -3.11 -10.64
CA ALA A 214 1.56 -3.83 -11.90
C ALA A 214 2.80 -3.50 -12.73
N ALA A 215 3.30 -4.47 -13.48
CA ALA A 215 4.35 -4.31 -14.47
C ALA A 215 3.94 -5.03 -15.77
N GLY A 216 4.27 -4.43 -16.91
CA GLY A 216 3.98 -4.97 -18.23
C GLY A 216 2.49 -5.24 -18.47
N GLN A 217 2.18 -6.35 -19.11
CA GLN A 217 0.83 -6.70 -19.61
C GLN A 217 0.36 -8.07 -19.11
N ARG A 218 -0.95 -8.31 -19.21
CA ARG A 218 -1.55 -9.62 -18.97
C ARG A 218 -1.25 -10.59 -20.12
N ASP A 219 -1.66 -11.85 -19.95
CA ASP A 219 -1.47 -12.93 -20.94
C ASP A 219 -2.12 -12.64 -22.31
N ASP A 220 -3.18 -11.82 -22.33
CA ASP A 220 -3.90 -11.40 -23.53
C ASP A 220 -3.30 -10.13 -24.18
N GLY A 221 -2.14 -9.65 -23.70
CA GLY A 221 -1.47 -8.45 -24.19
C GLY A 221 -2.16 -7.15 -23.78
N GLN A 222 -3.14 -7.19 -22.88
CA GLN A 222 -3.83 -6.01 -22.38
C GLN A 222 -3.22 -5.50 -21.06
N PRO A 223 -3.41 -4.24 -20.68
CA PRO A 223 -3.05 -3.72 -19.39
C PRO A 223 -3.64 -4.52 -18.22
N TRP A 224 -2.97 -4.47 -17.07
CA TRP A 224 -3.55 -5.00 -15.84
C TRP A 224 -4.75 -4.15 -15.42
N ARG A 225 -5.79 -4.80 -14.90
CA ARG A 225 -7.01 -4.10 -14.47
C ARG A 225 -7.20 -4.27 -12.97
N VAL A 226 -7.36 -3.15 -12.28
CA VAL A 226 -7.59 -3.08 -10.83
C VAL A 226 -8.93 -2.39 -10.59
N ALA A 227 -9.74 -2.96 -9.70
CA ALA A 227 -11.02 -2.39 -9.31
C ALA A 227 -10.83 -1.37 -8.19
N ILE A 228 -11.45 -0.20 -8.32
CA ILE A 228 -11.68 0.74 -7.24
C ILE A 228 -13.00 0.37 -6.59
N GLU A 229 -12.99 0.14 -5.28
CA GLU A 229 -14.20 -0.22 -4.54
C GLU A 229 -15.04 1.02 -4.21
N ARG A 230 -16.37 0.85 -4.22
CA ARG A 230 -17.28 1.81 -3.57
C ARG A 230 -17.04 1.81 -2.06
N PRO A 231 -17.01 2.98 -1.40
CA PRO A 231 -16.77 3.08 0.04
C PRO A 231 -17.99 2.67 0.88
N ILE A 232 -18.46 1.43 0.69
CA ILE A 232 -19.61 0.82 1.38
C ILE A 232 -19.10 -0.21 2.39
N ALA A 233 -19.53 -0.10 3.66
CA ALA A 233 -19.05 -0.96 4.73
C ALA A 233 -19.53 -2.42 4.60
N GLU A 234 -20.78 -2.61 4.18
CA GLU A 234 -21.51 -3.87 4.27
C GLU A 234 -21.17 -4.85 3.16
N ARG A 235 -20.66 -4.37 2.03
CA ARG A 235 -20.37 -5.21 0.85
C ARG A 235 -19.20 -4.66 0.05
N ARG A 236 -18.60 -5.54 -0.75
CA ARG A 236 -17.65 -5.15 -1.79
C ARG A 236 -18.41 -4.92 -3.09
N GLU A 237 -18.33 -3.71 -3.60
CA GLU A 237 -18.93 -3.29 -4.87
C GLU A 237 -17.92 -2.49 -5.66
N MET A 238 -17.76 -2.80 -6.92
CA MET A 238 -16.84 -2.07 -7.78
C MET A 238 -17.46 -0.74 -8.18
N TYR A 239 -16.72 0.35 -7.93
CA TYR A 239 -17.03 1.67 -8.46
C TYR A 239 -16.58 1.77 -9.92
N ALA A 240 -15.30 1.47 -10.18
CA ALA A 240 -14.69 1.52 -11.49
C ALA A 240 -13.56 0.48 -11.59
N ALA A 241 -13.17 0.14 -12.81
CA ALA A 241 -11.92 -0.57 -13.07
C ALA A 241 -10.99 0.34 -13.84
N ILE A 242 -9.74 0.45 -13.39
CA ILE A 242 -8.70 1.21 -14.08
C ILE A 242 -7.64 0.28 -14.66
N GLU A 243 -6.97 0.73 -15.69
CA GLU A 243 -5.88 0.03 -16.33
C GLU A 243 -4.54 0.53 -15.76
N LEU A 244 -3.67 -0.41 -15.39
CA LEU A 244 -2.34 -0.12 -14.87
C LEU A 244 -1.28 -0.71 -15.80
N VAL A 245 -0.32 0.13 -16.19
CA VAL A 245 0.90 -0.25 -16.90
C VAL A 245 2.07 0.36 -16.14
N ASP A 246 2.99 -0.48 -15.65
CA ASP A 246 4.20 -0.06 -14.90
C ASP A 246 3.91 0.97 -13.79
N ALA A 247 2.80 0.79 -13.08
CA ALA A 247 2.29 1.72 -12.09
C ALA A 247 1.83 1.01 -10.82
N ALA A 248 1.63 1.80 -9.77
CA ALA A 248 1.08 1.35 -8.50
C ALA A 248 -0.19 2.12 -8.14
N ILE A 249 -1.03 1.49 -7.31
CA ILE A 249 -2.26 2.06 -6.77
C ILE A 249 -2.41 1.66 -5.31
N SER A 250 -2.87 2.61 -4.50
CA SER A 250 -3.31 2.37 -3.13
C SER A 250 -4.60 3.14 -2.82
N THR A 251 -5.36 2.68 -1.84
CA THR A 251 -6.62 3.33 -1.44
C THR A 251 -6.79 3.36 0.07
N ALA A 252 -6.75 4.55 0.63
CA ALA A 252 -7.21 4.79 1.99
C ALA A 252 -8.73 4.96 2.04
N GLY A 253 -9.36 4.43 3.10
CA GLY A 253 -10.81 4.56 3.29
C GLY A 253 -11.23 4.43 4.75
N ASP A 254 -12.25 5.18 5.15
CA ASP A 254 -12.75 5.22 6.52
C ASP A 254 -13.85 4.18 6.79
N TYR A 255 -14.28 3.42 5.78
CA TYR A 255 -15.53 2.66 5.78
C TYR A 255 -15.39 1.20 6.26
N ARG A 256 -14.17 0.63 6.30
CA ARG A 256 -13.94 -0.78 6.69
C ARG A 256 -13.76 -0.98 8.19
N ARG A 257 -13.09 -0.06 8.87
CA ARG A 257 -12.74 -0.18 10.28
C ARG A 257 -13.23 1.04 11.05
N PHE A 258 -14.27 0.85 11.86
CA PHE A 258 -14.86 1.90 12.67
C PHE A 258 -15.59 1.32 13.89
N PHE A 259 -15.78 2.14 14.92
CA PHE A 259 -16.70 1.87 16.02
C PHE A 259 -17.92 2.77 15.91
N ALA A 260 -19.05 2.30 16.40
CA ALA A 260 -20.26 3.10 16.59
C ALA A 260 -20.54 3.25 18.09
N HIS A 261 -20.77 4.48 18.56
CA HIS A 261 -21.09 4.80 19.94
C HIS A 261 -22.01 6.02 19.97
N ASP A 262 -23.13 5.92 20.68
CA ASP A 262 -24.16 6.97 20.80
C ASP A 262 -24.58 7.59 19.45
N GLY A 263 -24.79 6.73 18.43
CA GLY A 263 -25.18 7.13 17.09
C GLY A 263 -24.08 7.81 16.25
N ARG A 264 -22.89 7.99 16.80
CA ARG A 264 -21.72 8.53 16.08
C ARG A 264 -20.80 7.40 15.61
N ARG A 265 -20.17 7.62 14.47
CA ARG A 265 -19.19 6.72 13.88
C ARG A 265 -17.79 7.28 14.11
N TYR A 266 -16.88 6.41 14.58
CA TYR A 266 -15.46 6.72 14.83
C TYR A 266 -14.60 5.85 13.93
N SER A 267 -14.01 6.45 12.91
CA SER A 267 -13.14 5.79 11.95
C SER A 267 -11.76 5.47 12.58
N HIS A 268 -11.07 4.49 12.03
CA HIS A 268 -9.67 4.20 12.38
C HIS A 268 -8.68 5.24 11.83
N ILE A 269 -9.12 6.12 10.94
CA ILE A 269 -8.30 7.20 10.39
C ILE A 269 -8.25 8.34 11.42
N ILE A 270 -7.10 8.50 12.05
CA ILE A 270 -6.89 9.51 13.10
C ILE A 270 -6.16 10.71 12.49
N ASP A 271 -6.69 11.91 12.68
CA ASP A 271 -5.97 13.15 12.39
C ASP A 271 -4.94 13.41 13.51
N PRO A 272 -3.62 13.37 13.21
CA PRO A 272 -2.58 13.58 14.21
C PRO A 272 -2.64 14.97 14.87
N THR A 273 -3.18 15.97 14.16
CA THR A 273 -3.28 17.35 14.65
C THR A 273 -4.34 17.49 15.73
N THR A 274 -5.52 16.90 15.51
CA THR A 274 -6.62 16.94 16.49
C THR A 274 -6.53 15.84 17.53
N GLY A 275 -5.89 14.71 17.18
CA GLY A 275 -5.86 13.47 17.95
C GLY A 275 -7.16 12.67 17.85
N ARG A 276 -8.08 13.04 16.95
CA ARG A 276 -9.43 12.46 16.81
C ARG A 276 -9.61 11.77 15.46
N PRO A 277 -10.50 10.77 15.36
CA PRO A 277 -10.96 10.26 14.08
C PRO A 277 -11.48 11.38 13.18
N VAL A 278 -11.25 11.27 11.88
CA VAL A 278 -11.81 12.18 10.86
C VAL A 278 -13.36 12.11 10.86
N GLU A 279 -14.02 13.26 10.71
CA GLU A 279 -15.50 13.38 10.76
C GLU A 279 -16.11 13.99 9.49
N HIS A 280 -15.32 14.24 8.44
CA HIS A 280 -15.79 14.81 7.17
C HIS A 280 -16.46 13.76 6.26
N SER A 281 -17.03 14.23 5.14
CA SER A 281 -17.76 13.39 4.19
C SER A 281 -16.87 12.52 3.30
N LEU A 282 -15.56 12.81 3.19
CA LEU A 282 -14.62 12.04 2.35
C LEU A 282 -14.52 10.60 2.87
N ALA A 283 -14.86 9.65 2.00
CA ALA A 283 -14.97 8.24 2.35
C ALA A 283 -13.76 7.42 1.91
N SER A 284 -13.17 7.76 0.75
CA SER A 284 -11.95 7.15 0.27
C SER A 284 -11.14 8.08 -0.63
N VAL A 285 -9.84 7.84 -0.66
CA VAL A 285 -8.89 8.43 -1.61
C VAL A 285 -8.09 7.31 -2.23
N THR A 286 -8.13 7.22 -3.55
CA THR A 286 -7.31 6.30 -4.33
C THR A 286 -6.19 7.09 -4.99
N VAL A 287 -4.95 6.64 -4.86
CA VAL A 287 -3.76 7.28 -5.46
C VAL A 287 -3.10 6.33 -6.44
N VAL A 288 -2.70 6.86 -7.60
CA VAL A 288 -1.87 6.15 -8.59
C VAL A 288 -0.50 6.85 -8.68
N ALA A 289 0.57 6.08 -8.54
CA ALA A 289 1.95 6.58 -8.56
C ALA A 289 2.90 5.62 -9.29
N ASP A 290 4.17 6.01 -9.44
CA ASP A 290 5.20 5.15 -10.05
C ASP A 290 5.65 4.05 -9.10
N THR A 291 5.56 4.29 -7.78
CA THR A 291 5.87 3.31 -6.75
C THR A 291 4.70 3.14 -5.80
N CYS A 292 4.58 1.95 -5.22
CA CYS A 292 3.53 1.66 -4.26
C CYS A 292 3.80 2.36 -2.91
N LEU A 293 5.05 2.53 -2.52
CA LEU A 293 5.47 3.35 -1.38
C LEU A 293 4.93 4.79 -1.48
N GLU A 294 4.96 5.37 -2.68
CA GLU A 294 4.43 6.72 -2.91
C GLU A 294 2.90 6.71 -2.88
N ALA A 295 2.24 5.78 -3.54
CA ALA A 295 0.79 5.69 -3.57
C ALA A 295 0.20 5.52 -2.15
N ASP A 296 0.72 4.57 -1.36
CA ASP A 296 0.34 4.26 0.02
C ASP A 296 0.66 5.44 0.97
N GLY A 297 1.84 6.08 0.77
CA GLY A 297 2.22 7.25 1.58
C GLY A 297 1.33 8.48 1.38
N TRP A 298 0.70 8.64 0.20
CA TRP A 298 -0.15 9.79 -0.10
C TRP A 298 -1.63 9.59 0.20
N ASP A 299 -2.18 8.39 0.09
CA ASP A 299 -3.63 8.17 0.20
C ASP A 299 -4.19 8.53 1.58
N THR A 300 -3.55 8.05 2.65
CA THR A 300 -3.97 8.31 4.03
C THR A 300 -3.93 9.79 4.41
N PRO A 301 -2.85 10.57 4.21
CA PRO A 301 -2.86 11.98 4.57
C PRO A 301 -3.84 12.83 3.74
N LEU A 302 -4.09 12.48 2.48
CA LEU A 302 -5.11 13.15 1.69
C LEU A 302 -6.51 12.88 2.25
N LEU A 303 -6.76 11.66 2.73
CA LEU A 303 -8.01 11.32 3.43
C LEU A 303 -8.11 12.07 4.76
N VAL A 304 -7.03 12.17 5.55
CA VAL A 304 -7.00 12.94 6.81
C VAL A 304 -7.32 14.41 6.58
N LEU A 305 -6.77 15.03 5.55
CA LEU A 305 -7.01 16.43 5.20
C LEU A 305 -8.46 16.73 4.78
N GLY A 306 -9.18 15.72 4.30
CA GLY A 306 -10.58 15.85 3.88
C GLY A 306 -10.76 16.32 2.43
N PRO A 307 -12.04 16.53 2.00
CA PRO A 307 -12.38 16.66 0.58
C PRO A 307 -11.84 17.94 -0.08
N GLU A 308 -11.71 19.05 0.64
CA GLU A 308 -11.22 20.32 0.08
C GLU A 308 -9.71 20.44 0.26
N ARG A 309 -9.21 20.43 1.51
CA ARG A 309 -7.78 20.60 1.82
C ARG A 309 -6.94 19.48 1.24
N GLY A 310 -7.44 18.24 1.28
CA GLY A 310 -6.78 17.08 0.69
C GLY A 310 -6.68 17.21 -0.82
N PHE A 311 -7.76 17.67 -1.47
CA PHE A 311 -7.76 17.90 -2.90
C PHE A 311 -6.79 19.02 -3.32
N GLU A 312 -6.81 20.16 -2.63
CA GLU A 312 -5.86 21.27 -2.87
C GLU A 312 -4.41 20.81 -2.68
N CYS A 313 -4.12 20.04 -1.63
CA CYS A 313 -2.81 19.47 -1.39
C CYS A 313 -2.39 18.51 -2.52
N ALA A 314 -3.28 17.65 -2.99
CA ALA A 314 -3.01 16.74 -4.10
C ALA A 314 -2.72 17.49 -5.41
N GLU A 315 -3.51 18.54 -5.73
CA GLU A 315 -3.26 19.40 -6.88
C GLU A 315 -1.91 20.13 -6.78
N GLN A 316 -1.60 20.71 -5.61
CA GLN A 316 -0.35 21.43 -5.37
C GLN A 316 0.89 20.54 -5.57
N HIS A 317 0.77 19.26 -5.28
CA HIS A 317 1.89 18.32 -5.38
C HIS A 317 1.79 17.38 -6.59
N SER A 318 0.85 17.64 -7.52
CA SER A 318 0.62 16.85 -8.74
C SER A 318 0.38 15.35 -8.43
N VAL A 319 -0.33 15.05 -7.33
CA VAL A 319 -0.67 13.67 -6.96
C VAL A 319 -1.87 13.21 -7.79
N ALA A 320 -1.72 12.10 -8.52
CA ALA A 320 -2.83 11.49 -9.25
C ALA A 320 -3.77 10.78 -8.28
N ALA A 321 -4.84 11.45 -7.86
CA ALA A 321 -5.75 10.99 -6.83
C ALA A 321 -7.22 11.08 -7.24
N LEU A 322 -8.03 10.09 -6.82
CA LEU A 322 -9.48 10.05 -6.95
C LEU A 322 -10.10 10.13 -5.55
N PHE A 323 -10.89 11.17 -5.31
CA PHE A 323 -11.62 11.41 -4.07
C PHE A 323 -13.07 10.96 -4.21
N ILE A 324 -13.55 10.12 -3.29
CA ILE A 324 -14.96 9.70 -3.23
C ILE A 324 -15.53 10.15 -1.87
N SER A 325 -16.49 11.07 -1.91
CA SER A 325 -17.18 11.59 -0.73
C SER A 325 -18.62 11.08 -0.67
N ARG A 326 -19.17 10.97 0.54
CA ARG A 326 -20.60 10.73 0.77
C ARG A 326 -21.37 12.05 0.57
N GLY A 327 -22.39 12.03 -0.27
CA GLY A 327 -23.29 13.15 -0.49
C GLY A 327 -24.74 12.79 -0.17
N GLU A 328 -25.62 13.78 -0.06
CA GLU A 328 -27.07 13.59 0.21
C GLU A 328 -27.76 12.84 -0.95
N GLU A 329 -27.33 13.05 -2.19
CA GLU A 329 -27.90 12.42 -3.39
C GLU A 329 -27.05 11.22 -3.90
N GLY A 330 -26.07 10.76 -3.13
CA GLY A 330 -25.14 9.68 -3.48
C GLY A 330 -23.68 10.07 -3.33
N GLU A 331 -22.80 9.41 -4.07
CA GLU A 331 -21.36 9.65 -4.01
C GLU A 331 -20.95 10.86 -4.87
N ALA A 332 -20.17 11.77 -4.31
CA ALA A 332 -19.50 12.84 -5.05
C ALA A 332 -18.07 12.39 -5.37
N VAL A 333 -17.72 12.33 -6.67
CA VAL A 333 -16.42 11.84 -7.14
C VAL A 333 -15.64 12.97 -7.77
N ARG A 334 -14.40 13.17 -7.30
CA ARG A 334 -13.53 14.27 -7.73
C ARG A 334 -12.11 13.76 -8.04
N PRO A 335 -11.76 13.55 -9.31
CA PRO A 335 -10.38 13.24 -9.71
C PRO A 335 -9.53 14.51 -9.79
N THR A 336 -8.25 14.43 -9.42
CA THR A 336 -7.27 15.51 -9.62
C THR A 336 -6.91 15.67 -11.10
N THR A 337 -6.24 16.79 -11.43
CA THR A 337 -5.70 17.02 -12.78
C THR A 337 -4.72 15.91 -13.17
N ALA A 338 -3.76 15.60 -12.30
CA ALA A 338 -2.79 14.52 -12.54
C ALA A 338 -3.45 13.13 -12.71
N TRP A 339 -4.57 12.87 -12.04
CA TRP A 339 -5.35 11.64 -12.25
C TRP A 339 -5.89 11.54 -13.68
N ARG A 340 -6.48 12.63 -14.22
CA ARG A 340 -7.05 12.67 -15.58
C ARG A 340 -5.99 12.59 -16.68
N GLU A 341 -4.77 13.05 -16.40
CA GLU A 341 -3.65 13.00 -17.34
C GLU A 341 -2.98 11.63 -17.38
N ARG A 342 -3.09 10.86 -16.27
CA ARG A 342 -2.44 9.57 -16.14
C ARG A 342 -3.31 8.40 -16.61
N LEU A 343 -4.61 8.51 -16.51
CA LEU A 343 -5.62 7.48 -16.80
C LEU A 343 -6.60 7.92 -17.89
#